data_a6e8ebd582e991e3c19a7cb90d87824b
#
_entry.id   a6e8ebd582e991e3c19a7cb90d87824b
#
_cell.length_a   1.000
_cell.length_b   1.000
_cell.length_c   1.000
_cell.angle_alpha   90.00
_cell.angle_beta   90.00
_cell.angle_gamma   90.00
#
_symmetry.space_group_name_H-M   'P 1'
#
loop_
_entity.id
_entity.type
_entity.pdbx_description
1 polymer ?
#
loop_
_entity_poly.entity_id
_entity_poly.type
_entity_poly.pdbx_seq_one_letter_code
_entity_poly.pdbx_strand_id
1 'polypeptide(L)'
;MKLVVAEKNDAAQQIARLLCDVGKPKADKVYNTPVYRFDHDGEEWVSIGLRGHILEPNFPPELHFDEQEGWYGLTADGEHLPADLPDGLPRPPYATKRRPYLADGIGIKSWNIPSLPYLVWSPIEKSPVEKEIIRALKNLAKKSDSVIIGTDFDREGELIGSDAVSQIRMVAPDVPVSRARYSAFTKAEIDHAFSNLVELDQDLADAGDSRRAIDLVWGAVLTRYLTVANRAGFGDTRSAGRVQTPTLALVVARERERMAFVPEDYWLISGKGSADGTEFKVSHANGRFTDADEATAAFAAVDGATQATVTDVTKR
;
A
#
# COMPACT_ATOMS: atom_id res chain seq x y z
N MET A 1 -15.48 -1.40 -29.52
CA MET A 1 -14.19 -1.74 -28.89
C MET A 1 -14.36 -1.68 -27.36
N LYS A 2 -13.97 -2.72 -26.64
CA LYS A 2 -13.98 -2.74 -25.18
C LYS A 2 -12.59 -2.40 -24.63
N LEU A 3 -12.53 -1.58 -23.57
CA LEU A 3 -11.28 -1.18 -22.94
C LEU A 3 -11.12 -1.91 -21.60
N VAL A 4 -10.01 -2.61 -21.42
CA VAL A 4 -9.61 -3.21 -20.13
C VAL A 4 -8.54 -2.36 -19.50
N VAL A 5 -8.74 -2.00 -18.23
CA VAL A 5 -7.79 -1.21 -17.44
C VAL A 5 -7.22 -2.11 -16.34
N ALA A 6 -5.94 -2.45 -16.45
CA ALA A 6 -5.21 -3.28 -15.48
C ALA A 6 -4.29 -2.41 -14.61
N GLU A 7 -3.90 -2.94 -13.44
CA GLU A 7 -3.05 -2.21 -12.49
C GLU A 7 -1.63 -1.94 -13.03
N LYS A 8 -1.08 -2.91 -13.77
CA LYS A 8 0.30 -2.86 -14.30
C LYS A 8 0.36 -3.34 -15.73
N ASN A 9 1.41 -2.94 -16.45
CA ASN A 9 1.61 -3.34 -17.85
C ASN A 9 1.62 -4.87 -18.03
N ASP A 10 2.28 -5.59 -17.12
CA ASP A 10 2.36 -7.05 -17.21
C ASP A 10 1.00 -7.72 -17.00
N ALA A 11 0.18 -7.18 -16.11
CA ALA A 11 -1.21 -7.62 -15.92
C ALA A 11 -2.04 -7.37 -17.19
N ALA A 12 -1.94 -6.19 -17.79
CA ALA A 12 -2.61 -5.87 -19.03
C ALA A 12 -2.24 -6.84 -20.17
N GLN A 13 -0.95 -7.17 -20.28
CA GLN A 13 -0.45 -8.13 -21.26
C GLN A 13 -0.96 -9.54 -21.00
N GLN A 14 -0.98 -9.98 -19.73
CA GLN A 14 -1.45 -11.30 -19.35
C GLN A 14 -2.95 -11.46 -19.59
N ILE A 15 -3.77 -10.48 -19.17
CA ILE A 15 -5.22 -10.48 -19.45
C ILE A 15 -5.46 -10.58 -20.95
N ALA A 16 -4.80 -9.73 -21.74
CA ALA A 16 -4.93 -9.78 -23.19
C ALA A 16 -4.57 -11.14 -23.79
N ARG A 17 -3.50 -11.79 -23.29
CA ARG A 17 -3.11 -13.14 -23.74
C ARG A 17 -4.11 -14.22 -23.38
N LEU A 18 -4.70 -14.12 -22.19
CA LEU A 18 -5.64 -15.13 -21.68
C LEU A 18 -7.01 -15.00 -22.33
N LEU A 19 -7.44 -13.78 -22.69
CA LEU A 19 -8.73 -13.53 -23.35
C LEU A 19 -8.66 -13.62 -24.87
N CYS A 20 -7.49 -13.47 -25.51
CA CYS A 20 -7.36 -13.49 -26.95
C CYS A 20 -7.83 -14.81 -27.55
N ASP A 21 -8.84 -14.78 -28.42
CA ASP A 21 -9.44 -15.99 -29.01
C ASP A 21 -8.52 -16.65 -30.04
N VAL A 22 -7.79 -15.86 -30.82
CA VAL A 22 -6.94 -16.37 -31.90
C VAL A 22 -5.57 -15.72 -31.91
N GLY A 23 -4.52 -16.54 -31.80
CA GLY A 23 -3.15 -16.09 -31.97
C GLY A 23 -2.57 -15.43 -30.73
N LYS A 24 -2.05 -14.20 -30.85
CA LYS A 24 -1.45 -13.42 -29.76
C LYS A 24 -1.91 -11.97 -29.85
N PRO A 25 -2.10 -11.31 -28.71
CA PRO A 25 -2.40 -9.88 -28.70
C PRO A 25 -1.36 -9.07 -29.46
N LYS A 26 -1.79 -8.10 -30.21
CA LYS A 26 -0.92 -7.16 -30.93
C LYS A 26 -0.48 -6.06 -29.95
N ALA A 27 0.82 -6.00 -29.69
CA ALA A 27 1.38 -4.90 -28.93
C ALA A 27 1.37 -3.61 -29.77
N ASP A 28 0.88 -2.52 -29.17
CA ASP A 28 0.75 -1.20 -29.78
C ASP A 28 1.10 -0.13 -28.74
N LYS A 29 1.10 1.13 -29.12
CA LYS A 29 1.29 2.27 -28.21
C LYS A 29 0.26 3.35 -28.49
N VAL A 30 -0.30 3.87 -27.42
CA VAL A 30 -1.09 5.11 -27.45
C VAL A 30 -0.28 6.18 -26.74
N TYR A 31 0.16 7.20 -27.49
CA TYR A 31 1.27 8.06 -27.12
C TYR A 31 2.51 7.20 -26.77
N ASN A 32 3.07 7.30 -25.58
CA ASN A 32 4.20 6.46 -25.15
C ASN A 32 3.77 5.26 -24.28
N THR A 33 2.47 5.07 -24.04
CA THR A 33 1.94 4.03 -23.17
C THR A 33 1.68 2.75 -23.97
N PRO A 34 2.25 1.60 -23.55
CA PRO A 34 1.99 0.31 -24.16
C PRO A 34 0.52 -0.09 -23.99
N VAL A 35 -0.06 -0.66 -25.05
CA VAL A 35 -1.41 -1.24 -25.05
C VAL A 35 -1.39 -2.55 -25.83
N TYR A 36 -2.36 -3.42 -25.57
CA TYR A 36 -2.48 -4.72 -26.21
C TYR A 36 -3.86 -4.85 -26.85
N ARG A 37 -3.90 -4.99 -28.18
CA ARG A 37 -5.13 -5.16 -28.96
C ARG A 37 -5.35 -6.64 -29.25
N PHE A 38 -6.58 -7.09 -29.14
CA PHE A 38 -6.96 -8.48 -29.36
C PHE A 38 -8.44 -8.59 -29.68
N ASP A 39 -8.83 -9.70 -30.30
CA ASP A 39 -10.22 -10.05 -30.51
C ASP A 39 -10.68 -11.05 -29.45
N HIS A 40 -11.86 -10.80 -28.89
CA HIS A 40 -12.51 -11.67 -27.91
C HIS A 40 -14.02 -11.64 -28.11
N ASP A 41 -14.64 -12.82 -28.21
CA ASP A 41 -16.07 -12.99 -28.51
C ASP A 41 -16.53 -12.22 -29.75
N GLY A 42 -15.69 -12.15 -30.78
CA GLY A 42 -15.98 -11.44 -32.03
C GLY A 42 -15.96 -9.92 -31.96
N GLU A 43 -15.48 -9.34 -30.87
CA GLU A 43 -15.32 -7.90 -30.68
C GLU A 43 -13.84 -7.50 -30.53
N GLU A 44 -13.52 -6.26 -30.92
CA GLU A 44 -12.18 -5.68 -30.68
C GLU A 44 -12.06 -5.24 -29.21
N TRP A 45 -11.00 -5.69 -28.56
CA TRP A 45 -10.63 -5.34 -27.20
C TRP A 45 -9.25 -4.69 -27.14
N VAL A 46 -9.06 -3.80 -26.19
CA VAL A 46 -7.78 -3.15 -25.91
C VAL A 46 -7.51 -3.19 -24.40
N SER A 47 -6.34 -3.64 -24.02
CA SER A 47 -5.89 -3.63 -22.62
C SER A 47 -4.78 -2.60 -22.42
N ILE A 48 -4.90 -1.80 -21.36
CA ILE A 48 -3.89 -0.82 -20.91
C ILE A 48 -3.51 -1.10 -19.45
N GLY A 49 -2.21 -1.03 -19.13
CA GLY A 49 -1.71 -1.10 -17.77
C GLY A 49 -1.42 0.29 -17.20
N LEU A 50 -1.87 0.52 -15.98
CA LEU A 50 -1.59 1.75 -15.25
C LEU A 50 -0.21 1.71 -14.58
N ARG A 51 0.52 1.95 -13.99
CA ARG A 51 1.72 1.80 -13.16
C ARG A 51 1.39 1.87 -11.67
N GLY A 52 0.27 1.27 -11.26
CA GLY A 52 -0.31 1.47 -9.96
C GLY A 52 -1.13 2.76 -9.91
N HIS A 53 -1.02 3.53 -8.85
CA HIS A 53 -1.76 4.79 -8.71
C HIS A 53 -1.36 5.83 -9.75
N ILE A 54 -2.36 6.38 -10.43
CA ILE A 54 -2.19 7.46 -11.41
C ILE A 54 -2.45 8.84 -10.81
N LEU A 55 -3.09 8.88 -9.65
CA LEU A 55 -3.31 10.08 -8.84
C LEU A 55 -2.62 9.93 -7.49
N GLU A 56 -2.13 11.03 -6.93
CA GLU A 56 -1.59 11.09 -5.57
C GLU A 56 -2.31 12.11 -4.72
N PRO A 57 -2.62 11.78 -3.45
CA PRO A 57 -3.16 12.74 -2.51
C PRO A 57 -2.06 13.75 -2.13
N ASN A 58 -2.39 15.02 -2.21
CA ASN A 58 -1.51 16.11 -1.83
C ASN A 58 -2.28 17.18 -1.06
N PHE A 59 -1.57 17.97 -0.29
CA PHE A 59 -2.14 19.23 0.20
C PHE A 59 -2.25 20.22 -0.97
N PRO A 60 -3.32 21.03 -1.02
CA PRO A 60 -3.41 22.08 -2.02
C PRO A 60 -2.21 23.03 -1.88
N PRO A 61 -1.71 23.60 -2.98
CA PRO A 61 -0.57 24.51 -2.94
C PRO A 61 -0.82 25.73 -2.05
N GLU A 62 -2.07 26.12 -1.87
CA GLU A 62 -2.49 27.30 -1.12
C GLU A 62 -3.73 27.00 -0.26
N LEU A 63 -3.80 27.65 0.90
CA LEU A 63 -4.95 27.62 1.80
C LEU A 63 -5.42 29.06 2.02
N HIS A 64 -6.70 29.32 1.80
CA HIS A 64 -7.31 30.63 1.87
C HIS A 64 -8.46 30.66 2.88
N PHE A 65 -8.83 31.84 3.30
CA PHE A 65 -10.03 32.09 4.08
C PHE A 65 -10.85 33.19 3.42
N ASP A 66 -12.11 32.92 3.20
CA ASP A 66 -13.12 33.91 2.76
C ASP A 66 -14.20 34.08 3.84
N GLU A 67 -14.74 35.28 4.02
CA GLU A 67 -15.76 35.55 5.06
C GLU A 67 -17.11 34.89 4.76
N GLN A 68 -17.40 34.55 3.50
CA GLN A 68 -18.65 33.92 3.07
C GLN A 68 -18.51 32.43 2.89
N GLU A 69 -17.38 32.00 2.31
CA GLU A 69 -17.12 30.59 1.98
C GLU A 69 -16.36 29.83 3.10
N GLY A 70 -15.74 30.56 4.03
CA GLY A 70 -14.90 29.97 5.07
C GLY A 70 -13.49 29.61 4.57
N TRP A 71 -12.91 28.56 5.12
CA TRP A 71 -11.61 28.05 4.70
C TRP A 71 -11.72 27.19 3.44
N TYR A 72 -10.80 27.37 2.50
CA TYR A 72 -10.68 26.50 1.34
C TYR A 72 -9.22 26.37 0.87
N GLY A 73 -8.91 25.23 0.24
CA GLY A 73 -7.69 25.04 -0.51
C GLY A 73 -7.88 25.49 -1.95
N LEU A 74 -6.87 26.13 -2.52
CA LEU A 74 -6.84 26.44 -3.94
C LEU A 74 -5.89 25.49 -4.64
N THR A 75 -6.42 24.66 -5.56
CA THR A 75 -5.62 23.72 -6.35
C THR A 75 -4.75 24.45 -7.36
N ALA A 76 -3.79 23.76 -7.94
CA ALA A 76 -2.95 24.31 -9.00
C ALA A 76 -3.74 24.74 -10.26
N ASP A 77 -4.88 24.08 -10.51
CA ASP A 77 -5.78 24.39 -11.63
C ASP A 77 -6.85 25.46 -11.26
N GLY A 78 -6.83 25.97 -10.02
CA GLY A 78 -7.71 27.04 -9.54
C GLY A 78 -9.06 26.55 -9.01
N GLU A 79 -9.20 25.26 -8.72
CA GLU A 79 -10.39 24.70 -8.09
C GLU A 79 -10.41 25.01 -6.59
N HIS A 80 -11.60 25.33 -6.06
CA HIS A 80 -11.82 25.58 -4.64
C HIS A 80 -12.17 24.25 -3.95
N LEU A 81 -11.35 23.83 -2.99
CA LEU A 81 -11.60 22.68 -2.14
C LEU A 81 -12.03 23.15 -0.76
N PRO A 82 -13.30 23.04 -0.36
CA PRO A 82 -13.77 23.43 0.97
C PRO A 82 -12.94 22.80 2.08
N ALA A 83 -12.66 23.55 3.13
CA ALA A 83 -11.88 23.08 4.28
C ALA A 83 -12.60 23.42 5.58
N ASP A 84 -12.80 22.42 6.43
CA ASP A 84 -13.46 22.56 7.72
C ASP A 84 -12.40 22.71 8.83
N LEU A 85 -11.78 23.90 8.89
CA LEU A 85 -10.80 24.20 9.93
C LEU A 85 -11.50 24.61 11.24
N PRO A 86 -11.00 24.16 12.39
CA PRO A 86 -11.56 24.51 13.69
C PRO A 86 -11.60 26.02 13.94
N ASP A 87 -12.62 26.44 14.68
CA ASP A 87 -12.69 27.81 15.18
C ASP A 87 -11.48 28.14 16.07
N GLY A 88 -11.02 29.38 15.97
CA GLY A 88 -9.89 29.87 16.77
C GLY A 88 -8.51 29.70 16.12
N LEU A 89 -8.39 29.05 14.97
CA LEU A 89 -7.16 29.16 14.19
C LEU A 89 -6.97 30.59 13.66
N PRO A 90 -5.74 31.14 13.73
CA PRO A 90 -5.46 32.47 13.20
C PRO A 90 -5.85 32.55 11.73
N ARG A 91 -6.73 33.48 11.39
CA ARG A 91 -7.09 33.77 10.01
C ARG A 91 -5.98 34.58 9.35
N PRO A 92 -5.69 34.35 8.06
CA PRO A 92 -4.73 35.20 7.36
C PRO A 92 -5.26 36.63 7.38
N PRO A 93 -4.50 37.59 7.91
CA PRO A 93 -4.98 38.97 7.99
C PRO A 93 -5.24 39.61 6.62
N TYR A 94 -4.70 39.05 5.56
CA TYR A 94 -4.94 39.46 4.17
C TYR A 94 -4.51 38.33 3.22
N ALA A 95 -5.41 37.49 2.79
CA ALA A 95 -5.22 36.64 1.62
C ALA A 95 -5.25 37.53 0.35
N THR A 96 -4.13 38.10 -0.01
CA THR A 96 -4.00 38.73 -1.34
C THR A 96 -3.46 37.67 -2.30
N LYS A 97 -3.89 37.72 -3.59
CA LYS A 97 -3.36 36.89 -4.70
C LYS A 97 -1.83 36.82 -4.80
N ARG A 98 -1.08 37.66 -4.09
CA ARG A 98 0.38 37.76 -4.10
C ARG A 98 1.08 37.19 -2.86
N ARG A 99 0.35 36.89 -1.78
CA ARG A 99 0.92 36.31 -0.55
C ARG A 99 -0.06 35.29 0.03
N PRO A 100 -0.01 34.03 -0.47
CA PRO A 100 -0.86 32.94 0.01
C PRO A 100 -0.37 32.36 1.35
N TYR A 101 0.44 33.11 2.08
CA TYR A 101 0.95 32.73 3.38
C TYR A 101 0.24 33.51 4.46
N LEU A 102 -0.13 32.83 5.54
CA LEU A 102 -0.48 33.50 6.78
C LEU A 102 0.66 34.45 7.17
N ALA A 103 0.31 35.61 7.74
CA ALA A 103 1.31 36.48 8.33
C ALA A 103 2.22 35.64 9.25
N ASP A 104 3.50 36.00 9.34
CA ASP A 104 4.51 35.32 10.17
C ASP A 104 5.00 33.95 9.68
N GLY A 105 4.86 33.62 8.39
CA GLY A 105 5.40 32.41 7.81
C GLY A 105 4.65 31.13 8.18
N ILE A 106 3.40 31.25 8.62
CA ILE A 106 2.50 30.12 8.88
C ILE A 106 1.84 29.69 7.56
N GLY A 107 1.72 28.41 7.31
CA GLY A 107 1.05 27.86 6.13
C GLY A 107 1.45 26.43 5.79
N ILE A 108 0.76 25.84 4.81
CA ILE A 108 0.95 24.44 4.41
C ILE A 108 2.40 24.12 4.02
N LYS A 109 3.12 25.07 3.40
CA LYS A 109 4.51 24.89 2.98
C LYS A 109 5.54 25.17 4.09
N SER A 110 5.12 25.76 5.20
CA SER A 110 6.02 26.19 6.28
C SER A 110 6.36 25.03 7.22
N TRP A 111 7.65 24.91 7.56
CA TRP A 111 8.15 23.91 8.50
C TRP A 111 8.33 24.55 9.88
N ASN A 112 7.23 24.80 10.58
CA ASN A 112 7.21 25.32 11.94
C ASN A 112 6.00 24.76 12.69
N ILE A 113 6.07 24.78 14.01
CA ILE A 113 5.01 24.22 14.88
C ILE A 113 3.65 24.91 14.67
N PRO A 114 3.56 26.26 14.55
CA PRO A 114 2.29 26.92 14.33
C PRO A 114 1.57 26.54 13.02
N SER A 115 2.29 25.98 12.04
CA SER A 115 1.71 25.55 10.77
C SER A 115 1.06 24.15 10.81
N LEU A 116 1.36 23.32 11.80
CA LEU A 116 0.90 21.94 11.85
C LEU A 116 -0.62 21.77 11.92
N PRO A 117 -1.38 22.60 12.66
CA PRO A 117 -2.84 22.50 12.67
C PRO A 117 -3.47 22.66 11.29
N TYR A 118 -2.90 23.51 10.45
CA TYR A 118 -3.42 23.72 9.09
C TYR A 118 -3.22 22.50 8.19
N LEU A 119 -2.20 21.69 8.42
CA LEU A 119 -2.01 20.41 7.70
C LEU A 119 -3.06 19.37 8.11
N VAL A 120 -3.40 19.32 9.40
CA VAL A 120 -4.39 18.36 9.92
C VAL A 120 -5.77 18.59 9.29
N TRP A 121 -6.15 19.84 9.10
CA TRP A 121 -7.49 20.25 8.66
C TRP A 121 -7.55 20.72 7.20
N SER A 122 -6.42 20.68 6.51
CA SER A 122 -6.37 21.02 5.08
C SER A 122 -7.15 20.00 4.26
N PRO A 123 -7.88 20.44 3.24
CA PRO A 123 -8.42 19.52 2.25
C PRO A 123 -7.28 18.81 1.53
N ILE A 124 -7.60 17.66 0.95
CA ILE A 124 -6.63 16.86 0.19
C ILE A 124 -7.08 16.86 -1.27
N GLU A 125 -6.18 17.28 -2.17
CA GLU A 125 -6.39 17.16 -3.61
C GLU A 125 -5.77 15.88 -4.15
N LYS A 126 -6.33 15.35 -5.25
CA LYS A 126 -5.72 14.25 -6.02
C LYS A 126 -5.02 14.81 -7.25
N SER A 127 -3.71 14.82 -7.22
CA SER A 127 -2.88 15.35 -8.30
C SER A 127 -2.43 14.24 -9.26
N PRO A 128 -2.50 14.45 -10.60
CA PRO A 128 -2.03 13.49 -11.60
C PRO A 128 -0.51 13.30 -11.54
N VAL A 129 -0.05 12.06 -11.37
CA VAL A 129 1.38 11.70 -11.38
C VAL A 129 1.80 11.00 -12.67
N GLU A 130 0.96 10.16 -13.25
CA GLU A 130 1.24 9.43 -14.49
C GLU A 130 0.53 10.09 -15.70
N LYS A 131 0.90 11.33 -16.01
CA LYS A 131 0.21 12.18 -17.04
C LYS A 131 0.11 11.53 -18.41
N GLU A 132 1.14 10.82 -18.87
CA GLU A 132 1.14 10.13 -20.18
C GLU A 132 0.14 8.96 -20.20
N ILE A 133 0.09 8.19 -19.12
CA ILE A 133 -0.86 7.08 -18.97
C ILE A 133 -2.29 7.60 -18.92
N ILE A 134 -2.54 8.65 -18.12
CA ILE A 134 -3.86 9.30 -18.04
C ILE A 134 -4.30 9.82 -19.41
N ARG A 135 -3.38 10.42 -20.16
CA ARG A 135 -3.67 10.87 -21.53
C ARG A 135 -4.04 9.73 -22.46
N ALA A 136 -3.31 8.61 -22.38
CA ALA A 136 -3.60 7.40 -23.16
C ALA A 136 -4.94 6.79 -22.76
N LEU A 137 -5.21 6.65 -21.46
CA LEU A 137 -6.45 6.16 -20.88
C LEU A 137 -7.66 6.98 -21.38
N LYS A 138 -7.59 8.31 -21.27
CA LYS A 138 -8.64 9.23 -21.76
C LYS A 138 -8.87 9.12 -23.27
N ASN A 139 -7.81 8.95 -24.05
CA ASN A 139 -7.93 8.77 -25.50
C ASN A 139 -8.62 7.46 -25.88
N LEU A 140 -8.28 6.37 -25.18
CA LEU A 140 -8.91 5.06 -25.40
C LEU A 140 -10.37 5.07 -24.95
N ALA A 141 -10.67 5.61 -23.78
CA ALA A 141 -12.02 5.67 -23.23
C ALA A 141 -13.00 6.38 -24.16
N LYS A 142 -12.60 7.49 -24.81
CA LYS A 142 -13.42 8.20 -25.82
C LYS A 142 -13.84 7.34 -27.01
N LYS A 143 -13.13 6.25 -27.28
CA LYS A 143 -13.33 5.36 -28.43
C LYS A 143 -13.96 4.03 -28.03
N SER A 144 -14.20 3.83 -26.76
CA SER A 144 -14.67 2.57 -26.20
C SER A 144 -16.17 2.60 -25.97
N ASP A 145 -16.83 1.49 -26.26
CA ASP A 145 -18.25 1.28 -26.01
C ASP A 145 -18.49 0.89 -24.54
N SER A 146 -17.47 0.32 -23.89
CA SER A 146 -17.45 0.00 -22.47
C SER A 146 -16.04 -0.10 -21.92
N VAL A 147 -15.91 0.05 -20.60
CA VAL A 147 -14.65 -0.05 -19.86
C VAL A 147 -14.78 -1.13 -18.78
N ILE A 148 -13.77 -1.99 -18.68
CA ILE A 148 -13.72 -3.04 -17.68
C ILE A 148 -12.47 -2.79 -16.81
N ILE A 149 -12.68 -2.58 -15.52
CA ILE A 149 -11.60 -2.45 -14.55
C ILE A 149 -11.16 -3.85 -14.15
N GLY A 150 -9.89 -4.15 -14.43
CA GLY A 150 -9.23 -5.43 -14.15
C GLY A 150 -7.96 -5.22 -13.30
N THR A 151 -8.03 -4.39 -12.27
CA THR A 151 -6.99 -4.23 -11.25
C THR A 151 -7.04 -5.37 -10.23
N ASP A 152 -6.03 -5.52 -9.37
CA ASP A 152 -6.00 -6.54 -8.34
C ASP A 152 -7.23 -6.42 -7.40
N PHE A 153 -7.72 -7.56 -6.87
CA PHE A 153 -8.91 -7.54 -6.02
C PHE A 153 -8.53 -7.30 -4.55
N ASP A 154 -8.16 -6.07 -4.26
CA ASP A 154 -7.91 -5.57 -2.90
C ASP A 154 -8.25 -4.06 -2.82
N ARG A 155 -8.05 -3.45 -1.64
CA ARG A 155 -8.34 -2.02 -1.42
C ARG A 155 -7.55 -1.09 -2.32
N GLU A 156 -6.29 -1.42 -2.58
CA GLU A 156 -5.42 -0.60 -3.44
C GLU A 156 -5.86 -0.72 -4.90
N GLY A 157 -6.17 -1.94 -5.36
CA GLY A 157 -6.67 -2.17 -6.71
C GLY A 157 -8.04 -1.54 -6.98
N GLU A 158 -8.98 -1.57 -6.00
CA GLU A 158 -10.26 -0.87 -6.15
C GLU A 158 -10.07 0.66 -6.19
N LEU A 159 -9.16 1.21 -5.38
CA LEU A 159 -8.84 2.64 -5.42
C LEU A 159 -8.19 3.03 -6.76
N ILE A 160 -7.23 2.24 -7.27
CA ILE A 160 -6.62 2.47 -8.59
C ILE A 160 -7.69 2.44 -9.69
N GLY A 161 -8.63 1.49 -9.61
CA GLY A 161 -9.78 1.40 -10.51
C GLY A 161 -10.68 2.62 -10.42
N SER A 162 -11.05 3.06 -9.24
CA SER A 162 -11.87 4.24 -8.98
C SER A 162 -11.19 5.52 -9.48
N ASP A 163 -9.90 5.70 -9.24
CA ASP A 163 -9.12 6.81 -9.76
C ASP A 163 -9.08 6.80 -11.31
N ALA A 164 -8.95 5.63 -11.93
CA ALA A 164 -9.04 5.51 -13.39
C ALA A 164 -10.42 5.91 -13.92
N VAL A 165 -11.49 5.45 -13.27
CA VAL A 165 -12.88 5.79 -13.62
C VAL A 165 -13.11 7.29 -13.49
N SER A 166 -12.62 7.95 -12.45
CA SER A 166 -12.72 9.40 -12.29
C SER A 166 -12.13 10.15 -13.49
N GLN A 167 -10.96 9.72 -13.96
CA GLN A 167 -10.30 10.30 -15.13
C GLN A 167 -11.04 10.00 -16.45
N ILE A 168 -11.63 8.83 -16.57
CA ILE A 168 -12.45 8.44 -17.72
C ILE A 168 -13.72 9.29 -17.79
N ARG A 169 -14.41 9.48 -16.68
CA ARG A 169 -15.66 10.26 -16.59
C ARG A 169 -15.50 11.71 -17.03
N MET A 170 -14.31 12.28 -16.89
CA MET A 170 -14.02 13.66 -17.39
C MET A 170 -14.13 13.79 -18.90
N VAL A 171 -14.02 12.71 -19.67
CA VAL A 171 -13.97 12.72 -21.14
C VAL A 171 -14.99 11.81 -21.81
N ALA A 172 -15.53 10.85 -21.09
CA ALA A 172 -16.55 9.90 -21.51
C ALA A 172 -17.51 9.64 -20.34
N PRO A 173 -18.38 10.62 -19.99
CA PRO A 173 -19.20 10.56 -18.78
C PRO A 173 -20.18 9.39 -18.75
N ASP A 174 -20.69 9.00 -19.93
CA ASP A 174 -21.76 8.00 -20.06
C ASP A 174 -21.23 6.59 -20.41
N VAL A 175 -19.92 6.40 -20.56
CA VAL A 175 -19.38 5.09 -20.91
C VAL A 175 -19.68 4.07 -19.81
N PRO A 176 -20.28 2.89 -20.13
CA PRO A 176 -20.50 1.84 -19.14
C PRO A 176 -19.18 1.36 -18.54
N VAL A 177 -19.13 1.25 -17.22
CA VAL A 177 -17.96 0.76 -16.47
C VAL A 177 -18.38 -0.45 -15.67
N SER A 178 -17.58 -1.51 -15.74
CA SER A 178 -17.75 -2.75 -15.00
C SER A 178 -16.42 -3.20 -14.39
N ARG A 179 -16.47 -4.15 -13.48
CA ARG A 179 -15.32 -4.70 -12.74
C ARG A 179 -15.19 -6.19 -12.97
N ALA A 180 -14.01 -6.64 -13.38
CA ALA A 180 -13.64 -8.05 -13.40
C ALA A 180 -12.85 -8.39 -12.12
N ARG A 181 -13.36 -9.31 -11.30
CA ARG A 181 -12.73 -9.75 -10.03
C ARG A 181 -12.08 -11.11 -10.20
N TYR A 182 -10.77 -11.16 -10.05
CA TYR A 182 -9.97 -12.40 -10.12
C TYR A 182 -8.86 -12.37 -9.06
N SER A 183 -8.42 -13.54 -8.64
CA SER A 183 -7.35 -13.71 -7.65
C SER A 183 -6.08 -14.36 -8.24
N ALA A 184 -6.15 -14.87 -9.48
CA ALA A 184 -5.01 -15.48 -10.15
C ALA A 184 -5.08 -15.28 -11.68
N PHE A 185 -3.92 -15.20 -12.33
CA PHE A 185 -3.79 -15.13 -13.79
C PHE A 185 -3.81 -16.53 -14.42
N THR A 186 -4.88 -17.28 -14.21
CA THR A 186 -5.15 -18.53 -14.94
C THR A 186 -6.26 -18.32 -15.97
N LYS A 187 -6.26 -19.11 -17.05
CA LYS A 187 -7.29 -18.98 -18.10
C LYS A 187 -8.71 -19.11 -17.52
N ALA A 188 -8.93 -20.11 -16.68
CA ALA A 188 -10.24 -20.37 -16.07
C ALA A 188 -10.71 -19.22 -15.18
N GLU A 189 -9.83 -18.66 -14.35
CA GLU A 189 -10.15 -17.55 -13.45
C GLU A 189 -10.45 -16.26 -14.22
N ILE A 190 -9.65 -15.93 -15.23
CA ILE A 190 -9.86 -14.74 -16.07
C ILE A 190 -11.13 -14.88 -16.91
N ASP A 191 -11.38 -16.02 -17.54
CA ASP A 191 -12.62 -16.25 -18.30
C ASP A 191 -13.85 -16.13 -17.40
N HIS A 192 -13.78 -16.70 -16.19
CA HIS A 192 -14.86 -16.59 -15.22
C HIS A 192 -15.10 -15.12 -14.81
N ALA A 193 -14.04 -14.38 -14.49
CA ALA A 193 -14.14 -12.99 -14.04
C ALA A 193 -14.68 -12.05 -15.14
N PHE A 194 -14.25 -12.24 -16.40
CA PHE A 194 -14.69 -11.41 -17.50
C PHE A 194 -16.07 -11.81 -18.05
N SER A 195 -16.53 -13.05 -17.79
CA SER A 195 -17.92 -13.46 -18.06
C SER A 195 -18.90 -13.08 -16.95
N ASN A 196 -18.42 -12.74 -15.74
CA ASN A 196 -19.23 -12.41 -14.58
C ASN A 196 -18.83 -11.03 -14.01
N LEU A 197 -18.97 -10.00 -14.83
CA LEU A 197 -18.64 -8.63 -14.45
C LEU A 197 -19.57 -8.12 -13.33
N VAL A 198 -19.03 -7.34 -12.43
CA VAL A 198 -19.74 -6.72 -11.31
C VAL A 198 -19.56 -5.20 -11.32
N GLU A 199 -20.14 -4.49 -10.38
CA GLU A 199 -19.84 -3.08 -10.14
C GLU A 199 -18.55 -2.90 -9.35
N LEU A 200 -17.96 -1.73 -9.47
CA LEU A 200 -16.82 -1.32 -8.63
C LEU A 200 -17.27 -1.22 -7.16
N ASP A 201 -16.46 -1.69 -6.25
CA ASP A 201 -16.70 -1.58 -4.81
C ASP A 201 -16.19 -0.23 -4.30
N GLN A 202 -17.09 0.77 -4.31
CA GLN A 202 -16.72 2.13 -3.90
C GLN A 202 -16.34 2.20 -2.42
N ASP A 203 -16.99 1.42 -1.55
CA ASP A 203 -16.66 1.40 -0.12
C ASP A 203 -15.23 0.88 0.10
N LEU A 204 -14.82 -0.12 -0.66
CA LEU A 204 -13.46 -0.66 -0.63
C LEU A 204 -12.44 0.34 -1.20
N ALA A 205 -12.78 1.06 -2.26
CA ALA A 205 -11.96 2.13 -2.82
C ALA A 205 -11.81 3.29 -1.82
N ASP A 206 -12.89 3.71 -1.16
CA ASP A 206 -12.89 4.78 -0.15
C ASP A 206 -12.05 4.40 1.08
N ALA A 207 -12.07 3.11 1.48
CA ALA A 207 -11.18 2.61 2.52
C ALA A 207 -9.69 2.72 2.13
N GLY A 208 -9.36 2.47 0.87
CA GLY A 208 -8.01 2.70 0.31
C GLY A 208 -7.62 4.18 0.31
N ASP A 209 -8.52 5.03 -0.14
CA ASP A 209 -8.31 6.49 -0.22
C ASP A 209 -8.13 7.12 1.17
N SER A 210 -9.00 6.75 2.13
CA SER A 210 -8.89 7.17 3.53
C SER A 210 -7.54 6.79 4.15
N ARG A 211 -7.04 5.59 3.85
CA ARG A 211 -5.72 5.14 4.29
C ARG A 211 -4.61 6.04 3.73
N ARG A 212 -4.65 6.39 2.46
CA ARG A 212 -3.65 7.26 1.82
C ARG A 212 -3.71 8.69 2.38
N ALA A 213 -4.92 9.21 2.63
CA ALA A 213 -5.12 10.50 3.26
C ALA A 213 -4.51 10.54 4.68
N ILE A 214 -4.78 9.51 5.49
CA ILE A 214 -4.18 9.37 6.83
C ILE A 214 -2.65 9.29 6.72
N ASP A 215 -2.09 8.51 5.81
CA ASP A 215 -0.65 8.38 5.62
C ASP A 215 -0.02 9.73 5.22
N LEU A 216 -0.67 10.52 4.38
CA LEU A 216 -0.23 11.87 4.02
C LEU A 216 -0.21 12.81 5.24
N VAL A 217 -1.35 12.95 5.92
CA VAL A 217 -1.50 13.91 7.03
C VAL A 217 -0.59 13.50 8.20
N TRP A 218 -0.67 12.24 8.62
CA TRP A 218 0.15 11.70 9.72
C TRP A 218 1.65 11.84 9.43
N GLY A 219 2.07 11.42 8.24
CA GLY A 219 3.46 11.51 7.81
C GLY A 219 3.96 12.95 7.77
N ALA A 220 3.20 13.87 7.20
CA ALA A 220 3.58 15.28 7.09
C ALA A 220 3.67 15.96 8.47
N VAL A 221 2.64 15.78 9.32
CA VAL A 221 2.58 16.42 10.63
C VAL A 221 3.68 15.91 11.56
N LEU A 222 3.82 14.59 11.69
CA LEU A 222 4.83 14.02 12.59
C LEU A 222 6.26 14.24 12.10
N THR A 223 6.50 14.10 10.81
CA THR A 223 7.83 14.35 10.23
C THR A 223 8.25 15.80 10.47
N ARG A 224 7.37 16.77 10.21
CA ARG A 224 7.68 18.18 10.45
C ARG A 224 7.84 18.49 11.94
N TYR A 225 6.94 17.96 12.77
CA TYR A 225 7.05 18.12 14.23
C TYR A 225 8.41 17.61 14.75
N LEU A 226 8.76 16.37 14.45
CA LEU A 226 10.01 15.76 14.92
C LEU A 226 11.23 16.49 14.39
N THR A 227 11.23 16.91 13.13
CA THR A 227 12.33 17.64 12.52
C THR A 227 12.54 18.98 13.20
N VAL A 228 11.48 19.77 13.39
CA VAL A 228 11.54 21.10 13.99
C VAL A 228 11.85 21.02 15.50
N ALA A 229 11.18 20.11 16.23
CA ALA A 229 11.40 19.93 17.68
C ALA A 229 12.84 19.51 18.00
N ASN A 230 13.46 18.71 17.14
CA ASN A 230 14.85 18.29 17.31
C ASN A 230 15.86 19.29 16.73
N ARG A 231 15.40 20.47 16.25
CA ARG A 231 16.25 21.48 15.60
C ARG A 231 17.13 20.91 14.48
N ALA A 232 16.62 19.90 13.80
CA ALA A 232 17.31 19.26 12.69
C ALA A 232 17.43 20.26 11.53
N GLY A 233 18.63 20.36 10.95
CA GLY A 233 18.92 21.28 9.87
C GLY A 233 18.34 20.81 8.53
N PHE A 234 18.46 21.65 7.52
CA PHE A 234 18.08 21.31 6.16
C PHE A 234 18.87 20.08 5.69
N GLY A 235 18.17 19.03 5.31
CA GLY A 235 18.78 17.75 4.92
C GLY A 235 18.82 16.67 6.02
N ASP A 236 18.53 17.00 7.27
CA ASP A 236 18.42 16.04 8.39
C ASP A 236 16.96 15.85 8.82
N THR A 237 16.10 15.49 7.89
CA THR A 237 14.67 15.28 8.15
C THR A 237 14.43 14.06 9.04
N ARG A 238 13.74 14.25 10.16
CA ARG A 238 13.32 13.18 11.09
C ARG A 238 11.99 12.61 10.63
N SER A 239 12.07 11.66 9.70
CA SER A 239 10.89 11.05 9.09
C SER A 239 10.12 10.17 10.09
N ALA A 240 8.80 10.27 10.05
CA ALA A 240 7.89 9.40 10.78
C ALA A 240 6.76 8.95 9.86
N GLY A 241 6.29 7.73 10.05
CA GLY A 241 5.21 7.17 9.25
C GLY A 241 4.56 5.98 9.94
N ARG A 242 3.36 5.68 9.53
CA ARG A 242 2.52 4.63 10.11
C ARG A 242 3.16 3.24 10.05
N VAL A 243 3.96 2.96 9.05
CA VAL A 243 4.66 1.67 8.88
C VAL A 243 6.10 1.75 9.40
N GLN A 244 6.86 2.75 8.95
CA GLN A 244 8.30 2.84 9.27
C GLN A 244 8.58 3.03 10.76
N THR A 245 7.75 3.80 11.48
CA THR A 245 7.98 4.06 12.92
C THR A 245 7.79 2.80 13.77
N PRO A 246 6.69 2.03 13.64
CA PRO A 246 6.55 0.76 14.34
C PRO A 246 7.63 -0.27 13.94
N THR A 247 7.99 -0.33 12.67
CA THR A 247 9.05 -1.24 12.20
C THR A 247 10.39 -0.92 12.86
N LEU A 248 10.75 0.36 12.92
CA LEU A 248 11.95 0.81 13.65
C LEU A 248 11.87 0.48 15.13
N ALA A 249 10.69 0.65 15.75
CA ALA A 249 10.49 0.32 17.16
C ALA A 249 10.74 -1.17 17.44
N LEU A 250 10.30 -2.07 16.57
CA LEU A 250 10.57 -3.51 16.67
C LEU A 250 12.07 -3.81 16.61
N VAL A 251 12.79 -3.19 15.68
CA VAL A 251 14.25 -3.36 15.55
C VAL A 251 14.98 -2.84 16.80
N VAL A 252 14.58 -1.66 17.28
CA VAL A 252 15.16 -1.07 18.51
C VAL A 252 14.86 -1.92 19.74
N ALA A 253 13.65 -2.44 19.88
CA ALA A 253 13.31 -3.35 20.97
C ALA A 253 14.20 -4.59 20.96
N ARG A 254 14.35 -5.22 19.79
CA ARG A 254 15.21 -6.39 19.62
C ARG A 254 16.68 -6.09 19.93
N GLU A 255 17.18 -4.94 19.51
CA GLU A 255 18.56 -4.54 19.80
C GLU A 255 18.76 -4.29 21.30
N ARG A 256 17.79 -3.70 22.00
CA ARG A 256 17.82 -3.55 23.46
C ARG A 256 17.84 -4.90 24.18
N GLU A 257 17.05 -5.88 23.73
CA GLU A 257 17.10 -7.24 24.26
C GLU A 257 18.49 -7.86 24.04
N ARG A 258 19.07 -7.69 22.83
CA ARG A 258 20.42 -8.16 22.54
C ARG A 258 21.48 -7.51 23.44
N MET A 259 21.38 -6.22 23.67
CA MET A 259 22.32 -5.49 24.54
C MET A 259 22.17 -5.88 26.02
N ALA A 260 20.96 -6.21 26.45
CA ALA A 260 20.66 -6.64 27.81
C ALA A 260 20.91 -8.13 28.04
N PHE A 261 21.20 -8.89 26.97
CA PHE A 261 21.42 -10.32 27.07
C PHE A 261 22.67 -10.63 27.87
N VAL A 262 22.50 -11.36 28.93
CA VAL A 262 23.59 -11.93 29.73
C VAL A 262 23.69 -13.41 29.37
N PRO A 263 24.85 -13.85 28.85
CA PRO A 263 25.06 -15.28 28.59
C PRO A 263 25.00 -16.10 29.86
N GLU A 264 24.24 -17.18 29.83
CA GLU A 264 24.16 -18.17 30.91
C GLU A 264 24.56 -19.54 30.37
N ASP A 265 25.32 -20.29 31.16
CA ASP A 265 25.68 -21.62 30.81
C ASP A 265 24.45 -22.53 30.86
N TYR A 266 24.39 -23.50 29.97
CA TYR A 266 23.36 -24.52 30.00
C TYR A 266 23.91 -25.86 29.55
N TRP A 267 23.28 -26.94 29.99
CA TRP A 267 23.65 -28.31 29.68
C TRP A 267 22.54 -29.00 28.87
N LEU A 268 22.96 -29.80 27.90
CA LEU A 268 22.08 -30.63 27.10
C LEU A 268 22.50 -32.09 27.27
N ILE A 269 21.54 -32.94 27.66
CA ILE A 269 21.77 -34.37 27.72
C ILE A 269 21.23 -35.00 26.44
N SER A 270 22.11 -35.65 25.70
CA SER A 270 21.77 -36.36 24.47
C SER A 270 22.49 -37.69 24.41
N GLY A 271 21.90 -38.65 23.76
CA GLY A 271 22.46 -39.98 23.57
C GLY A 271 22.17 -40.56 22.18
N LYS A 272 22.72 -41.74 21.96
CA LYS A 272 22.40 -42.55 20.79
C LYS A 272 21.86 -43.90 21.28
N GLY A 273 20.79 -44.32 20.65
CA GLY A 273 20.23 -45.64 20.84
C GLY A 273 20.25 -46.42 19.53
N SER A 274 20.10 -47.74 19.63
CA SER A 274 19.85 -48.58 18.45
C SER A 274 18.79 -49.64 18.77
N ALA A 275 17.89 -49.87 17.83
CA ALA A 275 16.91 -50.94 17.88
C ALA A 275 16.84 -51.63 16.50
N ASP A 276 16.89 -52.93 16.48
CA ASP A 276 16.83 -53.75 15.25
C ASP A 276 17.83 -53.30 14.16
N GLY A 277 19.04 -52.87 14.59
CA GLY A 277 20.09 -52.40 13.68
C GLY A 277 19.92 -50.96 13.19
N THR A 278 18.89 -50.23 13.64
CA THR A 278 18.64 -48.82 13.29
C THR A 278 19.13 -47.94 14.42
N GLU A 279 20.08 -47.04 14.12
CA GLU A 279 20.53 -46.00 15.07
C GLU A 279 19.56 -44.83 15.13
N PHE A 280 19.32 -44.30 16.32
CA PHE A 280 18.54 -43.09 16.54
C PHE A 280 19.17 -42.21 17.62
N LYS A 281 18.86 -40.89 17.56
CA LYS A 281 19.30 -39.94 18.59
C LYS A 281 18.19 -39.76 19.62
N VAL A 282 18.58 -39.62 20.86
CA VAL A 282 17.69 -39.27 21.98
C VAL A 282 18.15 -37.98 22.63
N SER A 283 17.24 -37.23 23.22
CA SER A 283 17.53 -36.09 24.03
C SER A 283 16.65 -36.10 25.28
N HIS A 284 17.13 -35.48 26.34
CA HIS A 284 16.36 -35.41 27.58
C HIS A 284 15.10 -34.54 27.38
N ALA A 285 13.97 -34.94 27.98
CA ALA A 285 12.67 -34.32 27.80
C ALA A 285 12.65 -32.84 28.27
N ASN A 286 13.40 -32.47 29.28
CA ASN A 286 13.51 -31.09 29.78
C ASN A 286 14.23 -30.14 28.77
N GLY A 287 14.89 -30.70 27.74
CA GLY A 287 15.65 -29.89 26.79
C GLY A 287 16.93 -29.31 27.44
N ARG A 288 16.87 -28.11 27.97
CA ARG A 288 18.01 -27.40 28.59
C ARG A 288 17.94 -27.47 30.12
N PHE A 289 19.07 -27.71 30.75
CA PHE A 289 19.29 -27.53 32.17
C PHE A 289 20.10 -26.26 32.39
N THR A 290 19.66 -25.41 33.27
CA THR A 290 20.37 -24.17 33.67
C THR A 290 21.13 -24.34 34.98
N ASP A 291 20.93 -25.47 35.66
CA ASP A 291 21.66 -25.85 36.86
C ASP A 291 22.55 -27.05 36.58
N ALA A 292 23.84 -26.94 36.96
CA ALA A 292 24.86 -27.97 36.70
C ALA A 292 24.63 -29.26 37.53
N ASP A 293 24.15 -29.12 38.73
CA ASP A 293 23.92 -30.24 39.64
C ASP A 293 22.70 -31.05 39.19
N GLU A 294 21.64 -30.38 38.76
CA GLU A 294 20.47 -31.01 38.14
C GLU A 294 20.85 -31.75 36.84
N ALA A 295 21.66 -31.10 35.98
CA ALA A 295 22.14 -31.74 34.76
C ALA A 295 23.00 -32.97 35.04
N THR A 296 23.88 -32.91 36.02
CA THR A 296 24.74 -34.00 36.45
C THR A 296 23.92 -35.14 37.00
N ALA A 297 22.95 -34.84 37.88
CA ALA A 297 22.06 -35.85 38.46
C ALA A 297 21.20 -36.56 37.36
N ALA A 298 20.66 -35.80 36.42
CA ALA A 298 19.89 -36.36 35.31
C ALA A 298 20.75 -37.18 34.35
N PHE A 299 21.99 -36.79 34.11
CA PHE A 299 22.94 -37.56 33.32
C PHE A 299 23.28 -38.89 34.04
N ALA A 300 23.62 -38.84 35.33
CA ALA A 300 23.95 -40.03 36.11
C ALA A 300 22.81 -41.07 36.19
N ALA A 301 21.56 -40.60 36.14
CA ALA A 301 20.38 -41.46 36.14
C ALA A 301 20.24 -42.30 34.86
N VAL A 302 20.84 -41.87 33.74
CA VAL A 302 20.75 -42.56 32.44
C VAL A 302 22.10 -43.05 31.92
N ASP A 303 23.19 -42.69 32.59
CA ASP A 303 24.52 -43.11 32.20
C ASP A 303 24.68 -44.64 32.35
N GLY A 304 25.11 -45.30 31.29
CA GLY A 304 25.22 -46.77 31.25
C GLY A 304 23.91 -47.54 31.07
N ALA A 305 22.79 -46.87 30.86
CA ALA A 305 21.52 -47.54 30.58
C ALA A 305 21.59 -48.29 29.24
N THR A 306 21.28 -49.60 29.28
CA THR A 306 21.29 -50.47 28.10
C THR A 306 19.90 -50.73 27.51
N GLN A 307 18.85 -50.29 28.19
CA GLN A 307 17.45 -50.47 27.77
C GLN A 307 16.64 -49.23 28.03
N ALA A 308 15.68 -48.98 27.13
CA ALA A 308 14.68 -47.94 27.28
C ALA A 308 13.30 -48.47 26.84
N THR A 309 12.25 -47.97 27.50
CA THR A 309 10.86 -48.32 27.16
C THR A 309 10.19 -47.13 26.50
N VAL A 310 9.58 -47.35 25.34
CA VAL A 310 8.74 -46.33 24.68
C VAL A 310 7.40 -46.28 25.39
N THR A 311 7.08 -45.15 26.01
CA THR A 311 5.83 -44.95 26.75
C THR A 311 4.76 -44.22 25.95
N ASP A 312 5.15 -43.45 24.95
CA ASP A 312 4.22 -42.74 24.07
C ASP A 312 4.83 -42.52 22.68
N VAL A 313 3.97 -42.47 21.65
CA VAL A 313 4.36 -42.21 20.26
C VAL A 313 3.45 -41.15 19.65
N THR A 314 4.01 -40.00 19.30
CA THR A 314 3.30 -38.95 18.61
C THR A 314 3.79 -38.80 17.17
N LYS A 315 2.89 -38.94 16.18
CA LYS A 315 3.21 -38.64 14.79
C LYS A 315 3.04 -37.11 14.58
N ARG A 316 4.06 -36.47 14.03
CA ARG A 316 4.02 -35.09 13.55
C ARG A 316 3.84 -35.05 12.04
#